data_a691a7f0293458edcd7fececffc64ae6
#
_entry.id   a691a7f0293458edcd7fececffc64ae6
#
_cell.length_a   1.000
_cell.length_b   1.000
_cell.length_c   1.000
_cell.angle_alpha   90.00
_cell.angle_beta   90.00
_cell.angle_gamma   90.00
#
_symmetry.space_group_name_H-M   'P 1'
#
loop_
_entity.id
_entity.type
_entity.pdbx_description
1 polymer ?
#
loop_
_entity_poly.entity_id
_entity_poly.type
_entity_poly.pdbx_seq_one_letter_code
_entity_poly.pdbx_strand_id
1 'polypeptide(L)'
;NICRKKMIAIYYLALQVLKLYSYVVIGYVILSWLVGFNIINTSNRFVYSILQFGYRFTEPALSRIRRFLPNLGAFDISPIILLLLIWFVEMCMKLYLAPIIFN
;
A
#
# COMPACT_ATOMS: atom_id res chain seq x y z
N ASN A 1 -3.03 -27.75 18.21
CA ASN A 1 -2.73 -26.79 19.25
C ASN A 1 -3.39 -25.45 18.95
N ILE A 2 -4.15 -24.91 19.93
CA ILE A 2 -4.95 -23.71 19.77
C ILE A 2 -4.06 -22.49 19.51
N CYS A 3 -2.94 -22.35 20.23
CA CYS A 3 -2.02 -21.24 20.05
C CYS A 3 -1.45 -21.20 18.64
N ARG A 4 -1.09 -22.37 18.12
CA ARG A 4 -0.55 -22.47 16.76
C ARG A 4 -1.59 -22.05 15.72
N LYS A 5 -2.84 -22.48 15.90
CA LYS A 5 -3.93 -22.09 15.01
C LYS A 5 -4.17 -20.59 15.02
N LYS A 6 -4.11 -19.98 16.21
CA LYS A 6 -4.24 -18.51 16.33
C LYS A 6 -3.12 -17.79 15.62
N MET A 7 -1.89 -18.27 15.74
CA MET A 7 -0.75 -17.66 15.07
C MET A 7 -0.88 -17.74 13.56
N ILE A 8 -1.35 -18.89 13.04
CA ILE A 8 -1.58 -19.06 11.60
C ILE A 8 -2.66 -18.10 11.12
N ALA A 9 -3.75 -17.97 11.89
CA ALA A 9 -4.83 -17.06 11.53
C ALA A 9 -4.36 -15.60 11.49
N ILE A 10 -3.59 -15.19 12.49
CA ILE A 10 -3.04 -13.82 12.54
C ILE A 10 -2.09 -13.58 11.35
N TYR A 11 -1.27 -14.58 11.02
CA TYR A 11 -0.35 -14.50 9.89
C TYR A 11 -1.09 -14.25 8.58
N TYR A 12 -2.14 -15.05 8.31
CA TYR A 12 -2.93 -14.86 7.09
C TYR A 12 -3.67 -13.55 7.08
N LEU A 13 -4.18 -13.13 8.24
CA LEU A 13 -4.85 -11.84 8.35
C LEU A 13 -3.90 -10.70 8.03
N ALA A 14 -2.68 -10.74 8.56
CA ALA A 14 -1.68 -9.71 8.29
C ALA A 14 -1.35 -9.64 6.81
N LEU A 15 -1.16 -10.80 6.15
CA LEU A 15 -0.91 -10.83 4.72
C LEU A 15 -2.06 -10.25 3.92
N GLN A 16 -3.30 -10.57 4.34
CA GLN A 16 -4.49 -10.06 3.65
C GLN A 16 -4.62 -8.54 3.79
N VAL A 17 -4.33 -8.02 4.98
CA VAL A 17 -4.35 -6.58 5.23
C VAL A 17 -3.30 -5.88 4.34
N LEU A 18 -2.11 -6.44 4.24
CA LEU A 18 -1.07 -5.89 3.37
C LEU A 18 -1.49 -5.88 1.91
N LYS A 19 -2.15 -6.96 1.46
CA LYS A 19 -2.67 -7.02 0.09
C LYS A 19 -3.72 -5.95 -0.16
N LEU A 20 -4.67 -5.82 0.76
CA LEU A 20 -5.71 -4.79 0.63
C LEU A 20 -5.09 -3.40 0.59
N TYR A 21 -4.12 -3.16 1.44
CA TYR A 21 -3.43 -1.87 1.46
C TYR A 21 -2.72 -1.60 0.14
N SER A 22 -2.04 -2.61 -0.43
CA SER A 22 -1.36 -2.41 -1.71
C SER A 22 -2.35 -2.14 -2.84
N TYR A 23 -3.53 -2.78 -2.83
CA TYR A 23 -4.57 -2.48 -3.82
C TYR A 23 -5.07 -1.04 -3.69
N VAL A 24 -5.24 -0.55 -2.46
CA VAL A 24 -5.64 0.85 -2.23
C VAL A 24 -4.58 1.80 -2.78
N VAL A 25 -3.30 1.51 -2.53
CA VAL A 25 -2.20 2.34 -3.03
C VAL A 25 -2.16 2.34 -4.55
N ILE A 26 -2.30 1.17 -5.17
CA ILE A 26 -2.30 1.06 -6.64
C ILE A 26 -3.45 1.87 -7.23
N GLY A 27 -4.66 1.72 -6.68
CA GLY A 27 -5.81 2.47 -7.14
C GLY A 27 -5.61 3.98 -7.00
N TYR A 28 -5.08 4.41 -5.87
CA TYR A 28 -4.79 5.82 -5.64
C TYR A 28 -3.79 6.37 -6.66
N VAL A 29 -2.73 5.63 -6.92
CA VAL A 29 -1.69 6.05 -7.87
C VAL A 29 -2.28 6.17 -9.29
N ILE A 30 -3.05 5.17 -9.71
CA ILE A 30 -3.66 5.18 -11.04
C ILE A 30 -4.61 6.37 -11.18
N LEU A 31 -5.47 6.60 -10.18
CA LEU A 31 -6.39 7.74 -10.20
C LEU A 31 -5.64 9.06 -10.23
N SER A 32 -4.58 9.17 -9.45
CA SER A 32 -3.76 10.39 -9.41
C SER A 32 -3.15 10.70 -10.77
N TRP A 33 -2.66 9.67 -11.46
CA TRP A 33 -2.10 9.84 -12.80
C TRP A 33 -3.16 10.22 -13.82
N LEU A 34 -4.34 9.58 -13.74
CA LEU A 34 -5.44 9.89 -14.66
C LEU A 34 -5.91 11.34 -14.50
N VAL A 35 -5.98 11.82 -13.27
CA VAL A 35 -6.33 13.21 -13.00
C VAL A 35 -5.24 14.15 -13.52
N GLY A 36 -3.97 13.80 -13.30
CA GLY A 36 -2.84 14.60 -13.76
C GLY A 36 -2.76 14.72 -15.28
N PHE A 37 -3.19 13.69 -16.01
CA PHE A 37 -3.24 13.71 -17.47
C PHE A 37 -4.56 14.26 -18.02
N ASN A 38 -5.45 14.73 -17.16
CA ASN A 38 -6.78 15.25 -17.53
C ASN A 38 -7.67 14.23 -18.23
N ILE A 39 -7.44 12.94 -18.00
CA ILE A 39 -8.30 11.88 -18.52
C ILE A 39 -9.59 11.81 -17.72
N ILE A 40 -9.50 12.00 -16.39
CA ILE A 40 -10.64 12.01 -15.49
C ILE A 40 -10.73 13.40 -14.85
N ASN A 41 -11.96 13.91 -14.74
CA ASN A 41 -12.21 15.23 -14.18
C ASN A 41 -12.51 15.13 -12.68
N THR A 42 -11.81 15.93 -11.87
CA THR A 42 -12.01 15.96 -10.42
C THR A 42 -13.32 16.64 -10.02
N SER A 43 -14.02 17.29 -10.95
CA SER A 43 -15.33 17.87 -10.67
C SER A 43 -16.38 16.80 -10.36
N ASN A 44 -16.14 15.55 -10.77
CA ASN A 44 -17.01 14.44 -10.41
C ASN A 44 -16.81 14.10 -8.93
N ARG A 45 -17.93 14.17 -8.17
CA ARG A 45 -17.90 13.89 -6.74
C ARG A 45 -17.37 12.51 -6.42
N PHE A 46 -17.73 11.52 -7.22
CA PHE A 46 -17.33 10.14 -6.98
C PHE A 46 -15.81 9.99 -7.09
N VAL A 47 -15.22 10.55 -8.13
CA VAL A 47 -13.76 10.51 -8.34
C VAL A 47 -13.06 11.25 -7.21
N TYR A 48 -13.57 12.43 -6.85
CA TYR A 48 -12.99 13.21 -5.77
C TYR A 48 -13.02 12.47 -4.44
N SER A 49 -14.14 11.80 -4.15
CA SER A 49 -14.29 11.04 -2.90
C SER A 49 -13.29 9.89 -2.83
N ILE A 50 -13.10 9.17 -3.93
CA ILE A 50 -12.14 8.07 -3.99
C ILE A 50 -10.71 8.59 -3.79
N LEU A 51 -10.37 9.72 -4.42
CA LEU A 51 -9.06 10.33 -4.26
C LEU A 51 -8.80 10.75 -2.81
N GLN A 52 -9.81 11.37 -2.17
CA GLN A 52 -9.69 11.77 -0.77
C GLN A 52 -9.50 10.56 0.14
N PHE A 53 -10.26 9.52 -0.10
CA PHE A 53 -10.16 8.29 0.68
C PHE A 53 -8.77 7.67 0.56
N GLY A 54 -8.28 7.52 -0.67
CA GLY A 54 -6.94 6.99 -0.92
C GLY A 54 -5.85 7.86 -0.31
N TYR A 55 -6.01 9.17 -0.43
CA TYR A 55 -5.06 10.14 0.13
C TYR A 55 -4.92 9.96 1.64
N ARG A 56 -6.04 9.85 2.35
CA ARG A 56 -6.03 9.71 3.81
C ARG A 56 -5.30 8.46 4.28
N PHE A 57 -5.45 7.36 3.56
CA PHE A 57 -4.82 6.09 3.95
C PHE A 57 -3.40 5.95 3.45
N THR A 58 -3.05 6.64 2.39
CA THR A 58 -1.76 6.49 1.73
C THR A 58 -0.76 7.57 2.11
N GLU A 59 -1.21 8.78 2.32
CA GLU A 59 -0.33 9.93 2.55
C GLU A 59 0.56 9.79 3.78
N PRO A 60 0.10 9.26 4.93
CA PRO A 60 1.01 9.13 6.08
C PRO A 60 2.25 8.29 5.77
N ALA A 61 2.08 7.20 5.03
CA ALA A 61 3.21 6.36 4.61
C ALA A 61 4.05 7.05 3.55
N LEU A 62 3.39 7.69 2.57
CA LEU A 62 4.08 8.36 1.49
C LEU A 62 4.91 9.56 1.98
N SER A 63 4.38 10.32 2.94
CA SER A 63 5.11 11.46 3.46
C SER A 63 6.38 11.03 4.19
N ARG A 64 6.34 9.91 4.88
CA ARG A 64 7.53 9.36 5.54
C ARG A 64 8.58 8.93 4.51
N ILE A 65 8.15 8.31 3.43
CA ILE A 65 9.05 7.88 2.37
C ILE A 65 9.67 9.09 1.68
N ARG A 66 8.88 10.14 1.43
CA ARG A 66 9.37 11.35 0.79
C ARG A 66 10.46 12.06 1.58
N ARG A 67 10.47 11.90 2.89
CA ARG A 67 11.53 12.47 3.73
C ARG A 67 12.90 11.89 3.43
N PHE A 68 12.94 10.62 3.01
CA PHE A 68 14.19 9.92 2.72
C PHE A 68 14.60 10.04 1.27
N LEU A 69 13.70 10.48 0.39
CA LEU A 69 13.97 10.55 -1.03
C LEU A 69 14.39 11.96 -1.44
N PRO A 70 15.33 12.06 -2.40
CA PRO A 70 15.61 13.37 -2.99
C PRO A 70 14.42 13.85 -3.80
N ASN A 71 14.33 15.17 -3.97
CA ASN A 71 13.27 15.74 -4.79
C ASN A 71 13.57 15.47 -6.26
N LEU A 72 12.75 14.61 -6.88
CA LEU A 72 12.95 14.19 -8.26
C LEU A 72 12.10 15.00 -9.26
N GLY A 73 11.54 16.11 -8.83
CA GLY A 73 10.79 16.99 -9.71
C GLY A 73 9.38 16.49 -9.99
N ALA A 74 9.02 16.44 -11.28
CA ALA A 74 7.64 16.12 -11.68
C ALA A 74 7.24 14.67 -11.46
N PHE A 75 8.21 13.76 -11.36
CA PHE A 75 7.91 12.35 -11.17
C PHE A 75 7.99 11.98 -9.69
N ASP A 76 6.87 11.53 -9.15
CA ASP A 76 6.80 11.06 -7.78
C ASP A 76 6.91 9.55 -7.78
N ILE A 77 8.05 9.03 -7.32
CA ILE A 77 8.29 7.58 -7.23
C ILE A 77 7.97 7.04 -5.85
N SER A 78 7.50 7.89 -4.94
CA SER A 78 7.17 7.45 -3.58
C SER A 78 6.16 6.30 -3.55
N PRO A 79 5.06 6.33 -4.34
CA PRO A 79 4.12 5.21 -4.34
C PRO A 79 4.76 3.90 -4.80
N ILE A 80 5.67 3.97 -5.76
CA ILE A 80 6.37 2.77 -6.26
C ILE A 80 7.23 2.18 -5.15
N ILE A 81 7.95 3.03 -4.42
CA ILE A 81 8.78 2.59 -3.30
C ILE A 81 7.92 2.00 -2.19
N LEU A 82 6.77 2.62 -1.91
CA LEU A 82 5.83 2.08 -0.91
C LEU A 82 5.36 0.68 -1.29
N LEU A 83 5.01 0.45 -2.55
CA LEU A 83 4.60 -0.87 -3.03
C LEU A 83 5.72 -1.89 -2.91
N LEU A 84 6.94 -1.49 -3.22
CA LEU A 84 8.10 -2.37 -3.08
C LEU A 84 8.35 -2.72 -1.61
N LEU A 85 8.17 -1.76 -0.70
CA LEU A 85 8.31 -2.01 0.73
C LEU A 85 7.25 -2.96 1.23
N ILE A 86 6.00 -2.80 0.78
CA ILE A 86 4.92 -3.71 1.15
C ILE A 86 5.24 -5.13 0.68
N TRP A 87 5.68 -5.25 -0.57
CA TRP A 87 6.07 -6.54 -1.13
C TRP A 87 7.24 -7.17 -0.34
N PHE A 88 8.21 -6.35 0.02
CA PHE A 88 9.35 -6.80 0.82
C PHE A 88 8.89 -7.32 2.18
N VAL A 89 8.00 -6.59 2.85
CA VAL A 89 7.45 -7.01 4.14
C VAL A 89 6.71 -8.34 4.01
N GLU A 90 5.90 -8.49 2.95
CA GLU A 90 5.19 -9.74 2.70
C GLU A 90 6.17 -10.89 2.50
N MET A 91 7.24 -10.67 1.74
CA MET A 91 8.26 -11.68 1.49
C MET A 91 8.98 -12.05 2.78
N CYS A 92 9.35 -11.06 3.60
CA CYS A 92 9.97 -11.33 4.90
C CYS A 92 9.08 -12.16 5.79
N MET A 93 7.78 -11.84 5.83
CA MET A 93 6.83 -12.62 6.63
C MET A 93 6.78 -14.07 6.16
N LYS A 94 6.75 -14.28 4.85
CA LYS A 94 6.70 -15.64 4.30
C LYS A 94 7.98 -16.42 4.57
N LEU A 95 9.13 -15.75 4.50
CA LEU A 95 10.43 -16.43 4.68
C LEU A 95 10.77 -16.67 6.15
N TYR A 96 10.44 -15.75 7.03
CA TYR A 96 10.87 -15.81 8.42
C TYR A 96 9.78 -16.30 9.38
N LEU A 97 8.54 -15.91 9.15
CA LEU A 97 7.45 -16.28 10.05
C LEU A 97 6.81 -17.62 9.68
N ALA A 98 6.70 -17.92 8.40
CA ALA A 98 6.06 -19.16 7.99
C ALA A 98 6.79 -20.41 8.53
N PRO A 99 8.13 -20.50 8.47
CA PRO A 99 8.82 -21.67 9.07
C PRO A 99 8.60 -21.78 10.56
N ILE A 100 8.48 -20.66 11.27
CA ILE A 100 8.24 -20.67 12.72
C ILE A 100 6.83 -21.15 13.02
N ILE A 101 5.84 -20.68 12.23
CA ILE A 101 4.44 -20.97 12.48
C ILE A 101 4.06 -22.38 12.01
N PHE A 102 4.55 -22.79 10.82
CA PHE A 102 4.14 -24.04 10.19
C PHE A 102 5.02 -25.24 10.56
N ASN A 103 6.13 -25.02 11.22
CA ASN A 103 6.93 -26.09 11.82
C ASN A 103 6.55 -26.31 13.30
#